data_33cbb8adabbab9582b456da366e21fe7
#
_entry.id   33cbb8adabbab9582b456da366e21fe7
#
_cell.length_a   1.000
_cell.length_b   1.000
_cell.length_c   1.000
_cell.angle_alpha   90.00
_cell.angle_beta   90.00
_cell.angle_gamma   90.00
#
_symmetry.space_group_name_H-M   'P 1'
#
loop_
_entity.id
_entity.type
_entity.pdbx_description
1 polymer ?
#
loop_
_entity_poly.entity_id
_entity_poly.type
_entity_poly.pdbx_seq_one_letter_code
_entity_poly.pdbx_strand_id
1 'polypeptide(L)'
;MRRHHLAGIGIGPFNLSLAALAAPVDGLDAVFFDARPEFRWHPGLLVEGASLQVPFLADLVTLVDPTNPLSFLNYLRDRGRLLPFYFAERFHLPRAEYDDYGRWAAARLPSCRFGHEVTGVRWDAAEAAFELTVAGTEPVLADAVVLGVGSVPSVPEPLRDLVSDPDTLALHSADFLTHRAALVAAESVTVVGSGQSGAEVVLDLLRARSTVDGLRWLARTLAFAPMEYSKLGLEQFTPDYTAYFHGLPSAVRDRLLPTQWQLYKGIDAETIAAIHDELYRRSIGGGWPAAVLSPGVEVVSASTVDGQVDLGLRHAQQGRNGTVRTAAVVAATGYTETPTGPLLAGLGDAVHRDDRGRLVVGADHRVALDVPGPLFVQNAERHTHGPGAPDLGLGAWRAAVILNAVCGKTVHELPDRTAFTTFGLEDK
;
A
#
# COMPACT_ATOMS: atom_id res chain seq x y z
N MET A 1 -14.55 29.60 11.40
CA MET A 1 -14.03 28.34 10.81
C MET A 1 -14.03 28.47 9.29
N ARG A 2 -13.00 27.99 8.62
CA ARG A 2 -12.96 27.96 7.15
C ARG A 2 -13.73 26.74 6.64
N ARG A 3 -14.56 26.91 5.61
CA ARG A 3 -15.34 25.84 4.98
C ARG A 3 -14.77 25.52 3.59
N HIS A 4 -14.64 24.25 3.29
CA HIS A 4 -14.20 23.72 2.01
C HIS A 4 -15.27 22.81 1.41
N HIS A 5 -15.33 22.67 0.09
CA HIS A 5 -16.20 21.70 -0.56
C HIS A 5 -15.73 20.28 -0.32
N LEU A 6 -14.40 20.08 -0.23
CA LEU A 6 -13.80 18.77 -0.05
C LEU A 6 -12.61 18.84 0.90
N ALA A 7 -12.57 17.95 1.91
CA ALA A 7 -11.40 17.74 2.75
C ALA A 7 -10.90 16.29 2.64
N GLY A 8 -9.62 16.13 2.34
CA GLY A 8 -8.93 14.84 2.35
C GLY A 8 -8.11 14.62 3.62
N ILE A 9 -8.15 13.43 4.19
CA ILE A 9 -7.37 13.05 5.38
C ILE A 9 -6.32 12.01 4.97
N GLY A 10 -5.04 12.34 5.17
CA GLY A 10 -3.88 11.63 4.65
C GLY A 10 -3.54 12.06 3.22
N ILE A 11 -2.25 12.30 2.95
CA ILE A 11 -1.72 12.65 1.61
C ILE A 11 -0.77 11.53 1.18
N GLY A 12 -1.33 10.33 0.99
CA GLY A 12 -0.69 9.24 0.27
C GLY A 12 -0.93 9.37 -1.24
N PRO A 13 -0.45 8.41 -2.06
CA PRO A 13 -0.63 8.46 -3.52
C PRO A 13 -2.07 8.68 -3.96
N PHE A 14 -3.05 8.08 -3.28
CA PHE A 14 -4.46 8.15 -3.67
C PHE A 14 -5.08 9.55 -3.43
N ASN A 15 -4.88 10.14 -2.24
CA ASN A 15 -5.36 11.51 -2.01
C ASN A 15 -4.50 12.55 -2.73
N LEU A 16 -3.23 12.26 -3.04
CA LEU A 16 -2.42 13.12 -3.90
C LEU A 16 -2.95 13.11 -5.35
N SER A 17 -3.38 11.94 -5.86
CA SER A 17 -4.06 11.81 -7.15
C SER A 17 -5.38 12.59 -7.15
N LEU A 18 -6.18 12.45 -6.08
CA LEU A 18 -7.42 13.21 -5.92
C LEU A 18 -7.17 14.73 -5.90
N ALA A 19 -6.13 15.19 -5.18
CA ALA A 19 -5.74 16.60 -5.16
C ALA A 19 -5.29 17.11 -6.53
N ALA A 20 -4.55 16.30 -7.28
CA ALA A 20 -4.07 16.62 -8.61
C ALA A 20 -5.21 16.75 -9.63
N LEU A 21 -6.19 15.83 -9.60
CA LEU A 21 -7.37 15.89 -10.47
C LEU A 21 -8.40 16.92 -10.01
N ALA A 22 -8.45 17.27 -8.72
CA ALA A 22 -9.31 18.34 -8.21
C ALA A 22 -8.81 19.74 -8.58
N ALA A 23 -7.50 19.93 -8.72
CA ALA A 23 -6.87 21.24 -8.92
C ALA A 23 -7.40 22.01 -10.14
N PRO A 24 -7.65 21.39 -11.31
CA PRO A 24 -8.20 22.08 -12.48
C PRO A 24 -9.74 22.24 -12.45
N VAL A 25 -10.45 21.73 -11.44
CA VAL A 25 -11.91 21.76 -11.39
C VAL A 25 -12.40 23.14 -10.93
N ASP A 26 -13.01 23.88 -11.84
CA ASP A 26 -13.52 25.21 -11.56
C ASP A 26 -14.56 25.23 -10.43
N GLY A 27 -14.34 26.11 -9.45
CA GLY A 27 -15.24 26.32 -8.31
C GLY A 27 -15.13 25.26 -7.19
N LEU A 28 -14.23 24.27 -7.30
CA LEU A 28 -14.01 23.31 -6.24
C LEU A 28 -12.90 23.80 -5.29
N ASP A 29 -13.27 24.16 -4.06
CA ASP A 29 -12.30 24.45 -2.99
C ASP A 29 -12.02 23.15 -2.21
N ALA A 30 -10.83 22.57 -2.40
CA ALA A 30 -10.39 21.34 -1.76
C ALA A 30 -9.16 21.57 -0.89
N VAL A 31 -9.08 20.84 0.23
CA VAL A 31 -7.92 20.83 1.14
C VAL A 31 -7.59 19.40 1.56
N PHE A 32 -6.31 19.09 1.68
CA PHE A 32 -5.82 17.77 2.09
C PHE A 32 -4.83 17.94 3.24
N PHE A 33 -4.96 17.12 4.28
CA PHE A 33 -4.15 17.17 5.49
C PHE A 33 -3.35 15.89 5.70
N ASP A 34 -2.11 16.02 6.12
CA ASP A 34 -1.26 14.91 6.53
C ASP A 34 -0.45 15.28 7.79
N ALA A 35 -0.35 14.35 8.72
CA ALA A 35 0.45 14.51 9.93
C ALA A 35 1.96 14.60 9.65
N ARG A 36 2.42 13.96 8.57
CA ARG A 36 3.83 13.97 8.16
C ARG A 36 4.25 15.36 7.67
N PRO A 37 5.52 15.73 7.83
CA PRO A 37 6.02 17.04 7.39
C PRO A 37 6.12 17.21 5.86
N GLU A 38 6.13 16.10 5.12
CA GLU A 38 6.21 16.08 3.66
C GLU A 38 5.65 14.76 3.09
N PHE A 39 5.44 14.71 1.77
CA PHE A 39 5.12 13.46 1.09
C PHE A 39 6.30 12.48 1.20
N ARG A 40 6.02 11.26 1.61
CA ARG A 40 6.93 10.13 1.62
C ARG A 40 6.17 8.84 1.33
N TRP A 41 6.70 8.03 0.43
CA TRP A 41 6.07 6.77 0.09
C TRP A 41 6.98 5.59 0.44
N HIS A 42 6.62 4.84 1.50
CA HIS A 42 7.37 3.70 2.04
C HIS A 42 8.88 3.96 2.22
N PRO A 43 9.27 5.02 2.95
CA PRO A 43 10.67 5.47 3.03
C PRO A 43 11.63 4.40 3.52
N GLY A 44 11.21 3.49 4.40
CA GLY A 44 12.04 2.39 4.90
C GLY A 44 12.23 1.22 3.92
N LEU A 45 11.57 1.26 2.76
CA LEU A 45 11.64 0.24 1.70
C LEU A 45 12.03 0.81 0.32
N LEU A 46 12.64 1.99 0.28
CA LEU A 46 13.25 2.54 -0.95
C LEU A 46 14.62 1.90 -1.20
N VAL A 47 14.65 0.58 -1.16
CA VAL A 47 15.87 -0.23 -1.37
C VAL A 47 16.40 0.00 -2.77
N GLU A 48 17.72 0.06 -2.93
CA GLU A 48 18.35 0.23 -4.23
C GLU A 48 17.96 -0.90 -5.19
N GLY A 49 17.48 -0.52 -6.38
CA GLY A 49 17.00 -1.46 -7.39
C GLY A 49 15.55 -1.93 -7.20
N ALA A 50 14.87 -1.55 -6.10
CA ALA A 50 13.46 -1.85 -5.93
C ALA A 50 12.61 -1.03 -6.93
N SER A 51 11.75 -1.71 -7.68
CA SER A 51 10.84 -1.12 -8.67
C SER A 51 9.38 -1.19 -8.20
N LEU A 52 8.55 -0.35 -8.81
CA LEU A 52 7.10 -0.52 -8.77
C LEU A 52 6.69 -1.77 -9.56
N GLN A 53 5.65 -2.43 -9.12
CA GLN A 53 5.04 -3.55 -9.84
C GLN A 53 3.90 -3.08 -10.76
N VAL A 54 3.83 -1.78 -11.05
CA VAL A 54 2.87 -1.18 -11.99
C VAL A 54 3.61 -0.29 -12.99
N PRO A 55 3.08 -0.13 -14.21
CA PRO A 55 3.66 0.75 -15.23
C PRO A 55 3.76 2.20 -14.78
N PHE A 56 4.66 2.97 -15.39
CA PHE A 56 4.79 4.42 -15.13
C PHE A 56 3.51 5.22 -15.43
N LEU A 57 2.61 4.67 -16.25
CA LEU A 57 1.29 5.27 -16.53
C LEU A 57 0.33 5.19 -15.33
N ALA A 58 0.63 4.34 -14.33
CA ALA A 58 -0.06 4.30 -13.05
C ALA A 58 0.42 5.44 -12.13
N ASP A 59 0.60 6.61 -12.70
CA ASP A 59 0.89 7.86 -12.02
C ASP A 59 -0.37 8.47 -11.38
N LEU A 60 -0.29 9.71 -10.94
CA LEU A 60 -1.39 10.35 -10.22
C LEU A 60 -2.60 10.68 -11.11
N VAL A 61 -2.45 10.82 -12.44
CA VAL A 61 -3.46 11.47 -13.29
C VAL A 61 -3.63 10.85 -14.69
N THR A 62 -2.57 10.27 -15.26
CA THR A 62 -2.48 9.99 -16.71
C THR A 62 -3.59 9.08 -17.24
N LEU A 63 -4.02 8.07 -16.45
CA LEU A 63 -5.09 7.15 -16.88
C LEU A 63 -6.50 7.79 -16.93
N VAL A 64 -6.64 9.03 -16.47
CA VAL A 64 -7.88 9.82 -16.54
C VAL A 64 -7.68 11.09 -17.36
N ASP A 65 -6.61 11.83 -17.07
CA ASP A 65 -6.26 13.07 -17.76
C ASP A 65 -4.79 13.04 -18.22
N PRO A 66 -4.50 12.48 -19.40
CA PRO A 66 -3.14 12.40 -19.92
C PRO A 66 -2.51 13.77 -20.23
N THR A 67 -3.29 14.83 -20.26
CA THR A 67 -2.83 16.21 -20.50
C THR A 67 -2.49 16.97 -19.22
N ASN A 68 -2.76 16.40 -18.07
CA ASN A 68 -2.57 17.01 -16.77
C ASN A 68 -1.11 17.43 -16.54
N PRO A 69 -0.84 18.66 -16.10
CA PRO A 69 0.53 19.15 -15.86
C PRO A 69 1.25 18.40 -14.72
N LEU A 70 0.54 17.63 -13.90
CA LEU A 70 1.12 16.81 -12.83
C LEU A 70 1.36 15.35 -13.24
N SER A 71 1.32 15.01 -14.54
CA SER A 71 1.68 13.69 -15.04
C SER A 71 3.18 13.38 -14.81
N PHE A 72 3.50 12.08 -14.72
CA PHE A 72 4.89 11.63 -14.58
C PHE A 72 5.78 12.07 -15.75
N LEU A 73 5.26 12.12 -16.97
CA LEU A 73 6.00 12.63 -18.11
C LEU A 73 6.33 14.13 -18.00
N ASN A 74 5.43 14.94 -17.44
CA ASN A 74 5.72 16.35 -17.15
C ASN A 74 6.76 16.51 -16.04
N TYR A 75 6.73 15.67 -15.01
CA TYR A 75 7.79 15.60 -14.00
C TYR A 75 9.16 15.34 -14.66
N LEU A 76 9.26 14.33 -15.53
CA LEU A 76 10.49 14.02 -16.24
C LEU A 76 10.98 15.19 -17.12
N ARG A 77 10.04 15.88 -17.80
CA ARG A 77 10.36 17.10 -18.58
C ARG A 77 10.91 18.20 -17.69
N ASP A 78 10.27 18.47 -16.56
CA ASP A 78 10.67 19.49 -15.59
C ASP A 78 12.07 19.21 -14.99
N ARG A 79 12.38 17.93 -14.78
CA ARG A 79 13.69 17.45 -14.31
C ARG A 79 14.75 17.33 -15.42
N GLY A 80 14.40 17.61 -16.68
CA GLY A 80 15.32 17.44 -17.82
C GLY A 80 15.66 15.98 -18.14
N ARG A 81 14.82 15.02 -17.70
CA ARG A 81 15.11 13.58 -17.77
C ARG A 81 14.27 12.81 -18.79
N LEU A 82 13.45 13.48 -19.58
CA LEU A 82 12.55 12.82 -20.52
C LEU A 82 13.29 11.98 -21.58
N LEU A 83 14.37 12.50 -22.19
CA LEU A 83 15.18 11.75 -23.13
C LEU A 83 15.97 10.60 -22.49
N PRO A 84 16.66 10.77 -21.34
CA PRO A 84 17.26 9.65 -20.63
C PRO A 84 16.25 8.55 -20.27
N PHE A 85 15.03 8.90 -19.89
CA PHE A 85 13.96 7.93 -19.60
C PHE A 85 13.52 7.18 -20.85
N TYR A 86 13.36 7.89 -21.98
CA TYR A 86 13.03 7.26 -23.26
C TYR A 86 14.05 6.19 -23.66
N PHE A 87 15.35 6.47 -23.54
CA PHE A 87 16.40 5.50 -23.86
C PHE A 87 16.59 4.41 -22.81
N ALA A 88 16.09 4.61 -21.58
CA ALA A 88 16.13 3.57 -20.56
C ALA A 88 15.15 2.42 -20.85
N GLU A 89 14.15 2.63 -21.71
CA GLU A 89 13.12 1.64 -22.11
C GLU A 89 12.46 0.94 -20.91
N ARG A 90 12.30 1.68 -19.80
CA ARG A 90 11.74 1.15 -18.56
C ARG A 90 10.24 1.38 -18.52
N PHE A 91 9.48 0.29 -18.36
CA PHE A 91 8.05 0.35 -18.17
C PHE A 91 7.69 0.50 -16.68
N HIS A 92 8.46 -0.12 -15.80
CA HIS A 92 8.32 -0.03 -14.35
C HIS A 92 9.33 0.96 -13.76
N LEU A 93 8.87 1.80 -12.84
CA LEU A 93 9.70 2.84 -12.22
C LEU A 93 10.46 2.31 -11.00
N PRO A 94 11.68 2.80 -10.75
CA PRO A 94 12.28 2.70 -9.42
C PRO A 94 11.36 3.34 -8.37
N ARG A 95 11.20 2.71 -7.21
CA ARG A 95 10.37 3.27 -6.12
C ARG A 95 10.85 4.64 -5.66
N ALA A 96 12.16 4.86 -5.61
CA ALA A 96 12.75 6.15 -5.26
C ALA A 96 12.34 7.26 -6.25
N GLU A 97 12.17 6.94 -7.54
CA GLU A 97 11.72 7.89 -8.55
C GLU A 97 10.23 8.23 -8.39
N TYR A 98 9.41 7.25 -8.03
CA TYR A 98 8.00 7.48 -7.70
C TYR A 98 7.84 8.35 -6.45
N ASP A 99 8.65 8.14 -5.40
CA ASP A 99 8.67 9.01 -4.21
C ASP A 99 9.07 10.45 -4.57
N ASP A 100 10.11 10.64 -5.40
CA ASP A 100 10.52 11.99 -5.87
C ASP A 100 9.44 12.65 -6.74
N TYR A 101 8.78 11.88 -7.62
CA TYR A 101 7.64 12.35 -8.38
C TYR A 101 6.48 12.79 -7.48
N GLY A 102 6.12 12.00 -6.48
CA GLY A 102 5.06 12.34 -5.53
C GLY A 102 5.38 13.61 -4.74
N ARG A 103 6.64 13.80 -4.28
CA ARG A 103 7.10 15.03 -3.64
C ARG A 103 7.04 16.24 -4.59
N TRP A 104 7.45 16.05 -5.86
CA TRP A 104 7.39 17.08 -6.88
C TRP A 104 5.94 17.52 -7.15
N ALA A 105 4.99 16.60 -7.23
CA ALA A 105 3.57 16.91 -7.42
C ALA A 105 2.98 17.58 -6.19
N ALA A 106 3.23 17.06 -4.98
CA ALA A 106 2.73 17.62 -3.73
C ALA A 106 3.19 19.07 -3.51
N ALA A 107 4.43 19.40 -3.86
CA ALA A 107 4.97 20.77 -3.76
C ALA A 107 4.28 21.77 -4.70
N ARG A 108 3.56 21.30 -5.73
CA ARG A 108 2.81 22.13 -6.70
C ARG A 108 1.33 22.24 -6.39
N LEU A 109 0.86 21.58 -5.36
CA LEU A 109 -0.53 21.56 -4.93
C LEU A 109 -0.71 22.35 -3.62
N PRO A 110 -1.12 23.62 -3.69
CA PRO A 110 -1.34 24.44 -2.50
C PRO A 110 -2.50 23.94 -1.62
N SER A 111 -3.32 23.02 -2.13
CA SER A 111 -4.34 22.32 -1.35
C SER A 111 -3.78 21.29 -0.38
N CYS A 112 -2.52 20.82 -0.55
CA CYS A 112 -1.87 19.85 0.32
C CYS A 112 -1.24 20.55 1.55
N ARG A 113 -1.65 20.15 2.75
CA ARG A 113 -1.21 20.70 4.04
C ARG A 113 -0.50 19.63 4.85
N PHE A 114 0.83 19.62 4.81
CA PHE A 114 1.66 18.72 5.59
C PHE A 114 1.92 19.28 6.99
N GLY A 115 2.21 18.40 7.97
CA GLY A 115 2.38 18.75 9.37
C GLY A 115 1.07 19.11 10.09
N HIS A 116 -0.07 18.69 9.52
CA HIS A 116 -1.41 18.98 10.03
C HIS A 116 -2.16 17.66 10.26
N GLU A 117 -2.13 17.14 11.46
CA GLU A 117 -2.81 15.91 11.82
C GLU A 117 -4.30 16.15 12.04
N VAL A 118 -5.15 15.41 11.35
CA VAL A 118 -6.59 15.35 11.64
C VAL A 118 -6.81 14.25 12.67
N THR A 119 -7.30 14.62 13.84
CA THR A 119 -7.49 13.72 14.98
C THR A 119 -8.94 13.28 15.18
N GLY A 120 -9.89 13.92 14.52
CA GLY A 120 -11.30 13.58 14.63
C GLY A 120 -12.16 14.20 13.54
N VAL A 121 -13.26 13.50 13.22
CA VAL A 121 -14.32 13.96 12.31
C VAL A 121 -15.65 13.82 13.01
N ARG A 122 -16.46 14.89 13.00
CA ARG A 122 -17.84 14.88 13.49
C ARG A 122 -18.77 15.56 12.48
N TRP A 123 -20.06 15.30 12.58
CA TRP A 123 -21.06 16.04 11.81
C TRP A 123 -21.56 17.23 12.62
N ASP A 124 -21.51 18.40 12.06
CA ASP A 124 -22.13 19.61 12.61
C ASP A 124 -23.48 19.84 11.95
N ALA A 125 -24.56 19.59 12.68
CA ALA A 125 -25.91 19.71 12.15
C ALA A 125 -26.32 21.16 11.92
N ALA A 126 -25.74 22.13 12.66
CA ALA A 126 -26.05 23.55 12.50
C ALA A 126 -25.43 24.12 11.23
N GLU A 127 -24.22 23.70 10.92
CA GLU A 127 -23.50 24.08 9.71
C GLU A 127 -23.84 23.17 8.52
N ALA A 128 -24.53 22.05 8.74
CA ALA A 128 -24.78 21.01 7.74
C ALA A 128 -23.48 20.58 7.01
N ALA A 129 -22.41 20.34 7.77
CA ALA A 129 -21.08 20.03 7.27
C ALA A 129 -20.32 19.10 8.22
N PHE A 130 -19.27 18.45 7.73
CA PHE A 130 -18.30 17.79 8.61
C PHE A 130 -17.41 18.83 9.27
N GLU A 131 -17.13 18.65 10.54
CA GLU A 131 -16.10 19.38 11.25
C GLU A 131 -14.91 18.44 11.47
N LEU A 132 -13.74 18.87 10.99
CA LEU A 132 -12.47 18.18 11.17
C LEU A 132 -11.68 18.88 12.30
N THR A 133 -11.30 18.11 13.32
CA THR A 133 -10.36 18.56 14.34
C THR A 133 -8.95 18.40 13.81
N VAL A 134 -8.26 19.52 13.56
CA VAL A 134 -6.88 19.53 13.05
C VAL A 134 -5.95 19.99 14.16
N ALA A 135 -4.94 19.18 14.49
CA ALA A 135 -4.02 19.49 15.60
C ALA A 135 -3.32 20.84 15.41
N GLY A 136 -3.34 21.66 16.45
CA GLY A 136 -2.64 22.96 16.46
C GLY A 136 -3.30 24.08 15.67
N THR A 137 -4.52 23.85 15.12
CA THR A 137 -5.27 24.87 14.35
C THR A 137 -6.73 24.95 14.81
N GLU A 138 -7.47 25.95 14.31
CA GLU A 138 -8.91 25.94 14.44
C GLU A 138 -9.53 24.79 13.62
N PRO A 139 -10.68 24.23 14.07
CA PRO A 139 -11.42 23.24 13.29
C PRO A 139 -11.77 23.73 11.90
N VAL A 140 -11.85 22.80 10.95
CA VAL A 140 -12.14 23.04 9.55
C VAL A 140 -13.49 22.40 9.19
N LEU A 141 -14.34 23.14 8.48
CA LEU A 141 -15.60 22.63 7.94
C LEU A 141 -15.41 22.09 6.51
N ALA A 142 -16.08 20.99 6.20
CA ALA A 142 -16.08 20.43 4.84
C ALA A 142 -17.46 19.87 4.46
N ASP A 143 -17.89 20.10 3.21
CA ASP A 143 -19.13 19.55 2.67
C ASP A 143 -18.99 18.04 2.42
N ALA A 144 -17.79 17.60 2.01
CA ALA A 144 -17.42 16.21 1.78
C ALA A 144 -16.06 15.88 2.40
N VAL A 145 -15.87 14.62 2.83
CA VAL A 145 -14.60 14.14 3.40
C VAL A 145 -14.13 12.89 2.66
N VAL A 146 -12.83 12.78 2.40
CA VAL A 146 -12.19 11.57 1.83
C VAL A 146 -11.11 11.04 2.76
N LEU A 147 -11.28 9.80 3.20
CA LEU A 147 -10.28 9.08 4.00
C LEU A 147 -9.26 8.43 3.07
N GLY A 148 -8.02 8.88 3.13
CA GLY A 148 -6.85 8.28 2.46
C GLY A 148 -5.76 7.98 3.48
N VAL A 149 -6.14 7.42 4.63
CA VAL A 149 -5.26 7.23 5.81
C VAL A 149 -4.27 6.06 5.64
N GLY A 150 -4.36 5.32 4.53
CA GLY A 150 -3.38 4.32 4.15
C GLY A 150 -3.41 3.05 5.01
N SER A 151 -2.23 2.47 5.21
CA SER A 151 -2.05 1.19 5.91
C SER A 151 -0.92 1.27 6.94
N VAL A 152 -0.98 0.39 7.93
CA VAL A 152 0.03 0.25 8.99
C VAL A 152 0.70 -1.13 8.92
N PRO A 153 1.93 -1.28 9.42
CA PRO A 153 2.60 -2.57 9.55
C PRO A 153 1.73 -3.62 10.24
N SER A 154 1.68 -4.82 9.67
CA SER A 154 0.96 -5.97 10.22
C SER A 154 1.94 -6.96 10.81
N VAL A 155 2.10 -6.96 12.13
CA VAL A 155 2.98 -7.90 12.85
C VAL A 155 2.12 -9.02 13.44
N PRO A 156 2.36 -10.30 13.07
CA PRO A 156 1.70 -11.45 13.66
C PRO A 156 1.91 -11.52 15.18
N GLU A 157 0.94 -12.08 15.90
CA GLU A 157 0.95 -12.15 17.36
C GLU A 157 2.27 -12.70 17.92
N PRO A 158 2.85 -13.81 17.40
CA PRO A 158 4.11 -14.36 17.94
C PRO A 158 5.32 -13.42 17.83
N LEU A 159 5.29 -12.42 16.96
CA LEU A 159 6.39 -11.47 16.74
C LEU A 159 6.12 -10.08 17.35
N ARG A 160 4.93 -9.84 17.89
CA ARG A 160 4.47 -8.50 18.25
C ARG A 160 5.29 -7.88 19.38
N ASP A 161 5.47 -8.63 20.46
CA ASP A 161 6.25 -8.16 21.61
C ASP A 161 7.72 -7.99 21.23
N LEU A 162 8.26 -8.92 20.43
CA LEU A 162 9.64 -8.86 19.95
C LEU A 162 9.94 -7.60 19.11
N VAL A 163 9.04 -7.26 18.17
CA VAL A 163 9.19 -6.07 17.30
C VAL A 163 8.98 -4.76 18.08
N SER A 164 8.28 -4.82 19.21
CA SER A 164 8.06 -3.68 20.09
C SER A 164 9.16 -3.47 21.15
N ASP A 165 10.07 -4.44 21.30
CA ASP A 165 11.17 -4.38 22.25
C ASP A 165 12.35 -3.59 21.69
N PRO A 166 12.70 -2.41 22.25
CA PRO A 166 13.79 -1.57 21.76
C PRO A 166 15.19 -2.17 21.98
N ASP A 167 15.33 -3.13 22.89
CA ASP A 167 16.60 -3.77 23.24
C ASP A 167 16.93 -4.94 22.28
N THR A 168 16.00 -5.28 21.39
CA THR A 168 16.14 -6.36 20.42
C THR A 168 16.23 -5.83 19.00
N LEU A 169 17.17 -6.34 18.19
CA LEU A 169 17.23 -6.00 16.76
C LEU A 169 16.14 -6.77 16.00
N ALA A 170 14.89 -6.45 16.30
CA ALA A 170 13.73 -7.00 15.63
C ALA A 170 12.84 -5.85 15.15
N LEU A 171 12.45 -5.87 13.88
CA LEU A 171 11.73 -4.77 13.27
C LEU A 171 10.77 -5.25 12.19
N HIS A 172 9.76 -4.44 11.88
CA HIS A 172 8.99 -4.62 10.66
C HIS A 172 9.79 -4.12 9.45
N SER A 173 9.58 -4.74 8.27
CA SER A 173 10.26 -4.33 7.05
C SER A 173 10.07 -2.85 6.67
N ALA A 174 9.03 -2.19 7.18
CA ALA A 174 8.82 -0.76 7.02
C ALA A 174 9.98 0.12 7.51
N ASP A 175 10.79 -0.39 8.45
CA ASP A 175 11.92 0.31 9.07
C ASP A 175 13.28 -0.23 8.62
N PHE A 176 13.28 -1.10 7.57
CA PHE A 176 14.46 -1.82 7.12
C PHE A 176 15.65 -0.89 6.83
N LEU A 177 15.47 0.16 6.04
CA LEU A 177 16.58 1.05 5.65
C LEU A 177 17.16 1.81 6.85
N THR A 178 16.35 2.15 7.86
CA THR A 178 16.81 2.77 9.09
C THR A 178 17.80 1.88 9.87
N HIS A 179 17.56 0.57 9.83
CA HIS A 179 18.36 -0.41 10.59
C HIS A 179 19.28 -1.26 9.70
N ARG A 180 19.34 -0.96 8.39
CA ARG A 180 20.08 -1.76 7.41
C ARG A 180 21.53 -2.01 7.80
N ALA A 181 22.25 -1.01 8.28
CA ALA A 181 23.64 -1.15 8.67
C ALA A 181 23.83 -2.17 9.81
N ALA A 182 22.95 -2.11 10.82
CA ALA A 182 22.95 -3.07 11.93
C ALA A 182 22.60 -4.49 11.46
N LEU A 183 21.62 -4.64 10.57
CA LEU A 183 21.24 -5.93 9.99
C LEU A 183 22.34 -6.55 9.13
N VAL A 184 23.06 -5.73 8.34
CA VAL A 184 24.20 -6.19 7.54
C VAL A 184 25.35 -6.68 8.45
N ALA A 185 25.57 -6.02 9.58
CA ALA A 185 26.64 -6.35 10.54
C ALA A 185 26.27 -7.48 11.51
N ALA A 186 24.97 -7.80 11.65
CA ALA A 186 24.51 -8.83 12.59
C ALA A 186 25.06 -10.22 12.23
N GLU A 187 25.40 -11.04 13.23
CA GLU A 187 25.88 -12.40 13.03
C GLU A 187 24.88 -13.23 12.23
N SER A 188 23.60 -13.15 12.57
CA SER A 188 22.53 -13.85 11.87
C SER A 188 21.27 -12.96 11.76
N VAL A 189 20.56 -13.13 10.64
CA VAL A 189 19.31 -12.41 10.36
C VAL A 189 18.26 -13.38 9.84
N THR A 190 17.08 -13.36 10.44
CA THR A 190 15.93 -14.12 9.96
C THR A 190 14.88 -13.16 9.40
N VAL A 191 14.58 -13.28 8.10
CA VAL A 191 13.51 -12.56 7.43
C VAL A 191 12.26 -13.44 7.41
N VAL A 192 11.12 -12.92 7.87
CA VAL A 192 9.85 -13.66 7.96
C VAL A 192 8.82 -13.03 7.03
N GLY A 193 8.40 -13.77 6.01
CA GLY A 193 7.37 -13.33 5.04
C GLY A 193 7.75 -13.59 3.60
N SER A 194 6.78 -13.99 2.76
CA SER A 194 6.97 -14.43 1.37
C SER A 194 6.54 -13.41 0.33
N GLY A 195 6.25 -12.18 0.73
CA GLY A 195 5.86 -11.11 -0.21
C GLY A 195 7.05 -10.31 -0.74
N GLN A 196 6.75 -9.31 -1.57
CA GLN A 196 7.74 -8.44 -2.22
C GLN A 196 8.72 -7.81 -1.22
N SER A 197 8.23 -7.25 -0.10
CA SER A 197 9.11 -6.64 0.90
C SER A 197 10.12 -7.61 1.50
N GLY A 198 9.69 -8.88 1.73
CA GLY A 198 10.61 -9.92 2.22
C GLY A 198 11.68 -10.27 1.19
N ALA A 199 11.30 -10.40 -0.08
CA ALA A 199 12.21 -10.68 -1.18
C ALA A 199 13.26 -9.57 -1.37
N GLU A 200 12.84 -8.30 -1.33
CA GLU A 200 13.73 -7.14 -1.47
C GLU A 200 14.73 -7.04 -0.30
N VAL A 201 14.26 -7.26 0.94
CA VAL A 201 15.13 -7.30 2.11
C VAL A 201 16.15 -8.43 2.00
N VAL A 202 15.72 -9.63 1.60
CA VAL A 202 16.62 -10.78 1.40
C VAL A 202 17.63 -10.50 0.29
N LEU A 203 17.20 -9.95 -0.84
CA LEU A 203 18.09 -9.62 -1.96
C LEU A 203 19.14 -8.58 -1.56
N ASP A 204 18.73 -7.52 -0.83
CA ASP A 204 19.65 -6.51 -0.33
C ASP A 204 20.69 -7.13 0.66
N LEU A 205 20.24 -7.93 1.60
CA LEU A 205 21.13 -8.61 2.54
C LEU A 205 22.05 -9.62 1.86
N LEU A 206 21.57 -10.36 0.87
CA LEU A 206 22.41 -11.25 0.04
C LEU A 206 23.54 -10.47 -0.63
N ARG A 207 23.26 -9.28 -1.16
CA ARG A 207 24.25 -8.43 -1.86
C ARG A 207 25.21 -7.72 -0.92
N ALA A 208 24.70 -7.23 0.21
CA ALA A 208 25.46 -6.37 1.14
C ALA A 208 26.35 -7.11 2.10
N ARG A 209 26.00 -8.36 2.48
CA ARG A 209 26.77 -9.14 3.45
C ARG A 209 27.95 -9.82 2.79
N SER A 210 29.12 -9.79 3.43
CA SER A 210 30.32 -10.50 2.99
C SER A 210 30.12 -12.03 3.01
N THR A 211 29.42 -12.53 4.02
CA THR A 211 28.96 -13.91 4.13
C THR A 211 27.44 -13.96 4.27
N VAL A 212 26.84 -15.04 3.75
CA VAL A 212 25.40 -15.30 3.90
C VAL A 212 25.11 -16.35 4.97
N ASP A 213 26.13 -16.77 5.71
CA ASP A 213 25.95 -17.57 6.92
C ASP A 213 25.01 -16.86 7.87
N GLY A 214 24.09 -17.60 8.47
CA GLY A 214 23.10 -17.07 9.38
C GLY A 214 21.97 -16.28 8.72
N LEU A 215 21.97 -16.05 7.39
CA LEU A 215 20.83 -15.47 6.71
C LEU A 215 19.75 -16.54 6.48
N ARG A 216 18.54 -16.28 6.97
CA ARG A 216 17.38 -17.16 6.82
C ARG A 216 16.20 -16.40 6.26
N TRP A 217 15.45 -17.02 5.36
CA TRP A 217 14.19 -16.53 4.83
C TRP A 217 13.09 -17.55 5.06
N LEU A 218 12.16 -17.23 5.94
CA LEU A 218 11.07 -18.12 6.36
C LEU A 218 9.75 -17.62 5.78
N ALA A 219 8.96 -18.53 5.25
CA ALA A 219 7.65 -18.23 4.69
C ALA A 219 6.61 -19.28 5.08
N ARG A 220 5.45 -18.84 5.55
CA ARG A 220 4.30 -19.72 5.81
C ARG A 220 3.71 -20.31 4.53
N THR A 221 3.80 -19.60 3.40
CA THR A 221 3.39 -20.09 2.08
C THR A 221 4.27 -21.26 1.65
N LEU A 222 3.71 -22.16 0.85
CA LEU A 222 4.41 -23.39 0.42
C LEU A 222 5.52 -23.14 -0.61
N ALA A 223 5.58 -21.92 -1.16
CA ALA A 223 6.62 -21.48 -2.10
C ALA A 223 6.84 -19.97 -1.97
N PHE A 224 7.98 -19.50 -2.42
CA PHE A 224 8.23 -18.11 -2.78
C PHE A 224 7.71 -17.91 -4.19
N ALA A 225 6.46 -17.49 -4.31
CA ALA A 225 5.71 -17.54 -5.56
C ALA A 225 5.65 -16.17 -6.25
N PRO A 226 5.68 -16.15 -7.58
CA PRO A 226 5.57 -14.92 -8.35
C PRO A 226 4.18 -14.30 -8.24
N MET A 227 4.14 -12.98 -8.44
CA MET A 227 2.93 -12.24 -8.69
C MET A 227 2.32 -12.66 -10.05
N GLU A 228 0.99 -12.62 -10.18
CA GLU A 228 0.32 -12.86 -11.45
C GLU A 228 0.51 -11.64 -12.37
N TYR A 229 1.09 -11.84 -13.53
CA TYR A 229 1.42 -10.81 -14.51
C TYR A 229 0.94 -11.10 -15.93
N SER A 230 0.13 -12.14 -16.11
CA SER A 230 -0.49 -12.37 -17.42
C SER A 230 -1.46 -11.24 -17.76
N LYS A 231 -1.49 -10.81 -19.02
CA LYS A 231 -2.28 -9.63 -19.42
C LYS A 231 -3.77 -9.79 -19.12
N LEU A 232 -4.34 -10.99 -19.29
CA LEU A 232 -5.73 -11.24 -18.92
C LEU A 232 -5.93 -11.37 -17.40
N GLY A 233 -4.94 -11.87 -16.68
CA GLY A 233 -4.95 -11.86 -15.20
C GLY A 233 -4.95 -10.45 -14.62
N LEU A 234 -4.18 -9.53 -15.24
CA LEU A 234 -4.13 -8.12 -14.85
C LEU A 234 -5.44 -7.36 -15.10
N GLU A 235 -6.36 -7.89 -15.93
CA GLU A 235 -7.69 -7.28 -16.08
C GLU A 235 -8.54 -7.36 -14.81
N GLN A 236 -8.13 -8.13 -13.80
CA GLN A 236 -8.72 -8.08 -12.46
C GLN A 236 -8.36 -6.77 -11.67
N PHE A 237 -7.51 -5.91 -12.22
CA PHE A 237 -7.23 -4.56 -11.74
C PHE A 237 -7.94 -3.48 -12.57
N THR A 238 -9.05 -3.81 -13.23
CA THR A 238 -9.84 -2.86 -13.99
C THR A 238 -11.09 -2.40 -13.25
N PRO A 239 -11.64 -1.24 -13.59
CA PRO A 239 -12.96 -0.81 -13.12
C PRO A 239 -14.07 -1.82 -13.38
N ASP A 240 -14.07 -2.52 -14.54
CA ASP A 240 -15.06 -3.58 -14.86
C ASP A 240 -15.01 -4.71 -13.83
N TYR A 241 -13.81 -5.17 -13.48
CA TYR A 241 -13.68 -6.19 -12.44
C TYR A 241 -14.09 -5.66 -11.06
N THR A 242 -13.75 -4.42 -10.75
CA THR A 242 -14.14 -3.77 -9.49
C THR A 242 -15.67 -3.71 -9.36
N ALA A 243 -16.38 -3.32 -10.43
CA ALA A 243 -17.84 -3.28 -10.47
C ALA A 243 -18.44 -4.70 -10.30
N TYR A 244 -17.90 -5.68 -11.02
CA TYR A 244 -18.30 -7.10 -10.86
C TYR A 244 -18.10 -7.58 -9.43
N PHE A 245 -16.90 -7.38 -8.86
CA PHE A 245 -16.57 -7.81 -7.49
C PHE A 245 -17.50 -7.14 -6.47
N HIS A 246 -17.75 -5.84 -6.60
CA HIS A 246 -18.65 -5.09 -5.73
C HIS A 246 -20.07 -5.63 -5.75
N GLY A 247 -20.58 -6.04 -6.92
CA GLY A 247 -21.90 -6.63 -7.09
C GLY A 247 -22.08 -8.03 -6.48
N LEU A 248 -20.98 -8.71 -6.12
CA LEU A 248 -21.06 -10.04 -5.51
C LEU A 248 -21.57 -9.97 -4.05
N PRO A 249 -22.30 -11.00 -3.57
CA PRO A 249 -22.66 -11.11 -2.16
C PRO A 249 -21.40 -11.07 -1.26
N SER A 250 -21.49 -10.41 -0.10
CA SER A 250 -20.36 -10.23 0.84
C SER A 250 -19.66 -11.54 1.19
N ALA A 251 -20.42 -12.60 1.45
CA ALA A 251 -19.87 -13.93 1.76
C ALA A 251 -19.06 -14.53 0.57
N VAL A 252 -19.40 -14.18 -0.67
CA VAL A 252 -18.65 -14.60 -1.86
C VAL A 252 -17.36 -13.81 -1.96
N ARG A 253 -17.41 -12.48 -1.80
CA ARG A 253 -16.22 -11.60 -1.78
C ARG A 253 -15.21 -12.04 -0.73
N ASP A 254 -15.70 -12.35 0.48
CA ASP A 254 -14.85 -12.77 1.60
C ASP A 254 -14.15 -14.13 1.37
N ARG A 255 -14.77 -15.03 0.59
CA ARG A 255 -14.13 -16.28 0.17
C ARG A 255 -13.17 -16.09 -1.01
N LEU A 256 -13.52 -15.22 -1.95
CA LEU A 256 -12.77 -15.01 -3.20
C LEU A 256 -11.45 -14.26 -2.94
N LEU A 257 -11.49 -13.18 -2.20
CA LEU A 257 -10.35 -12.29 -1.98
C LEU A 257 -9.08 -13.02 -1.48
N PRO A 258 -9.13 -13.93 -0.49
CA PRO A 258 -7.95 -14.68 -0.06
C PRO A 258 -7.37 -15.60 -1.15
N THR A 259 -8.16 -16.06 -2.11
CA THR A 259 -7.69 -16.94 -3.20
C THR A 259 -6.95 -16.17 -4.28
N GLN A 260 -7.16 -14.86 -4.35
CA GLN A 260 -6.52 -13.94 -5.31
C GLN A 260 -5.17 -13.38 -4.81
N TRP A 261 -4.58 -13.99 -3.80
CA TRP A 261 -3.37 -13.48 -3.14
C TRP A 261 -2.18 -13.24 -4.10
N GLN A 262 -2.07 -14.00 -5.18
CA GLN A 262 -1.01 -13.81 -6.18
C GLN A 262 -1.12 -12.48 -6.93
N LEU A 263 -2.30 -11.88 -7.02
CA LEU A 263 -2.47 -10.57 -7.65
C LEU A 263 -1.82 -9.43 -6.83
N TYR A 264 -1.73 -9.55 -5.49
CA TYR A 264 -1.33 -8.44 -4.63
C TYR A 264 -0.36 -8.80 -3.49
N LYS A 265 0.06 -10.08 -3.37
CA LYS A 265 0.97 -10.56 -2.31
C LYS A 265 2.11 -11.43 -2.84
N GLY A 266 2.19 -11.67 -4.13
CA GLY A 266 3.30 -12.37 -4.77
C GLY A 266 4.58 -11.55 -4.79
N ILE A 267 5.62 -12.12 -5.35
CA ILE A 267 6.93 -11.46 -5.56
C ILE A 267 7.05 -11.15 -7.05
N ASP A 268 7.59 -9.99 -7.39
CA ASP A 268 7.97 -9.69 -8.75
C ASP A 268 8.95 -10.72 -9.32
N ALA A 269 8.71 -11.16 -10.56
CA ALA A 269 9.50 -12.22 -11.19
C ALA A 269 10.98 -11.86 -11.35
N GLU A 270 11.29 -10.57 -11.63
CA GLU A 270 12.68 -10.10 -11.75
C GLU A 270 13.38 -10.13 -10.38
N THR A 271 12.66 -9.82 -9.30
CA THR A 271 13.20 -9.92 -7.94
C THR A 271 13.52 -11.38 -7.57
N ILE A 272 12.64 -12.32 -7.92
CA ILE A 272 12.90 -13.77 -7.72
C ILE A 272 14.13 -14.19 -8.52
N ALA A 273 14.21 -13.80 -9.79
CA ALA A 273 15.35 -14.10 -10.66
C ALA A 273 16.66 -13.54 -10.07
N ALA A 274 16.65 -12.28 -9.62
CA ALA A 274 17.83 -11.66 -9.02
C ALA A 274 18.30 -12.34 -7.74
N ILE A 275 17.37 -12.84 -6.89
CA ILE A 275 17.73 -13.66 -5.71
C ILE A 275 18.37 -14.96 -6.16
N HIS A 276 17.79 -15.66 -7.13
CA HIS A 276 18.33 -16.93 -7.64
C HIS A 276 19.71 -16.73 -8.26
N ASP A 277 19.91 -15.68 -9.06
CA ASP A 277 21.18 -15.37 -9.69
C ASP A 277 22.28 -15.07 -8.66
N GLU A 278 21.94 -14.36 -7.57
CA GLU A 278 22.88 -14.08 -6.50
C GLU A 278 23.27 -15.36 -5.76
N LEU A 279 22.33 -16.26 -5.49
CA LEU A 279 22.61 -17.58 -4.89
C LEU A 279 23.43 -18.46 -5.83
N TYR A 280 23.10 -18.47 -7.13
CA TYR A 280 23.84 -19.21 -8.14
C TYR A 280 25.28 -18.69 -8.27
N ARG A 281 25.47 -17.37 -8.34
CA ARG A 281 26.80 -16.74 -8.38
C ARG A 281 27.66 -17.16 -7.19
N ARG A 282 27.07 -17.26 -6.01
CA ARG A 282 27.77 -17.70 -4.78
C ARG A 282 28.08 -19.20 -4.73
N SER A 283 27.45 -20.01 -5.58
CA SER A 283 27.72 -21.45 -5.69
C SER A 283 28.86 -21.78 -6.67
N ILE A 284 29.36 -20.79 -7.43
CA ILE A 284 30.47 -20.97 -8.38
C ILE A 284 31.73 -21.34 -7.59
N GLY A 285 32.38 -22.45 -7.96
CA GLY A 285 33.52 -22.98 -7.25
C GLY A 285 33.20 -24.24 -6.38
N GLY A 286 31.92 -24.66 -6.41
CA GLY A 286 31.51 -25.97 -5.84
C GLY A 286 30.99 -25.93 -4.41
N GLY A 287 30.78 -24.72 -3.82
CA GLY A 287 30.15 -24.57 -2.50
C GLY A 287 28.70 -24.15 -2.62
N TRP A 288 27.81 -24.66 -1.77
CA TRP A 288 26.46 -24.11 -1.62
C TRP A 288 26.49 -22.89 -0.70
N PRO A 289 25.80 -21.77 -1.04
CA PRO A 289 25.64 -20.68 -0.10
C PRO A 289 24.90 -21.14 1.17
N ALA A 290 25.39 -20.73 2.33
CA ALA A 290 24.83 -21.17 3.61
C ALA A 290 23.51 -20.47 3.99
N ALA A 291 22.99 -19.59 3.12
CA ALA A 291 21.66 -19.00 3.30
C ALA A 291 20.57 -20.08 3.28
N VAL A 292 19.62 -19.98 4.21
CA VAL A 292 18.51 -20.94 4.35
C VAL A 292 17.20 -20.31 3.91
N LEU A 293 16.61 -20.86 2.84
CA LEU A 293 15.29 -20.45 2.34
C LEU A 293 14.29 -21.56 2.66
N SER A 294 13.33 -21.29 3.53
CA SER A 294 12.38 -22.29 4.05
C SER A 294 10.92 -21.86 3.82
N PRO A 295 10.31 -22.26 2.71
CA PRO A 295 8.86 -22.14 2.53
C PRO A 295 8.12 -23.20 3.36
N GLY A 296 6.84 -22.99 3.67
CA GLY A 296 6.03 -23.89 4.48
C GLY A 296 6.33 -23.83 5.98
N VAL A 297 7.11 -22.84 6.44
CA VAL A 297 7.51 -22.66 7.83
C VAL A 297 6.80 -21.44 8.44
N GLU A 298 6.07 -21.68 9.51
CA GLU A 298 5.39 -20.67 10.30
C GLU A 298 6.15 -20.40 11.61
N VAL A 299 6.31 -19.13 11.97
CA VAL A 299 6.77 -18.74 13.30
C VAL A 299 5.57 -18.79 14.24
N VAL A 300 5.66 -19.62 15.28
CA VAL A 300 4.57 -19.86 16.25
C VAL A 300 4.87 -19.29 17.63
N SER A 301 6.12 -18.97 17.92
CA SER A 301 6.54 -18.26 19.13
C SER A 301 7.86 -17.51 18.88
N ALA A 302 8.11 -16.48 19.67
CA ALA A 302 9.38 -15.77 19.72
C ALA A 302 9.69 -15.37 21.17
N SER A 303 10.96 -15.40 21.52
CA SER A 303 11.45 -14.94 22.83
C SER A 303 12.90 -14.47 22.73
N THR A 304 13.29 -13.57 23.61
CA THR A 304 14.67 -13.09 23.71
C THR A 304 15.37 -13.85 24.85
N VAL A 305 16.53 -14.44 24.55
CA VAL A 305 17.36 -15.18 25.48
C VAL A 305 18.82 -14.77 25.27
N ASP A 306 19.47 -14.24 26.29
CA ASP A 306 20.88 -13.80 26.26
C ASP A 306 21.19 -12.82 25.11
N GLY A 307 20.26 -11.90 24.82
CA GLY A 307 20.40 -10.89 23.75
C GLY A 307 20.22 -11.43 22.34
N GLN A 308 19.82 -12.69 22.19
CA GLN A 308 19.46 -13.32 20.92
C GLN A 308 17.99 -13.68 20.88
N VAL A 309 17.45 -13.88 19.69
CA VAL A 309 16.06 -14.26 19.47
C VAL A 309 15.96 -15.76 19.22
N ASP A 310 15.14 -16.44 20.01
CA ASP A 310 14.72 -17.81 19.77
C ASP A 310 13.33 -17.80 19.12
N LEU A 311 13.24 -18.28 17.87
CA LEU A 311 12.01 -18.43 17.11
C LEU A 311 11.54 -19.88 17.14
N GLY A 312 10.36 -20.12 17.71
CA GLY A 312 9.67 -21.41 17.59
C GLY A 312 9.01 -21.53 16.21
N LEU A 313 9.29 -22.63 15.53
CA LEU A 313 8.88 -22.86 14.14
C LEU A 313 7.99 -24.09 14.02
N ARG A 314 7.04 -24.06 13.10
CA ARG A 314 6.21 -25.20 12.70
C ARG A 314 6.25 -25.36 11.18
N HIS A 315 6.61 -26.54 10.71
CA HIS A 315 6.49 -26.91 9.29
C HIS A 315 5.21 -27.74 9.09
N ALA A 316 4.22 -27.14 8.44
CA ALA A 316 2.87 -27.71 8.35
C ALA A 316 2.82 -29.07 7.65
N GLN A 317 3.54 -29.23 6.51
CA GLN A 317 3.52 -30.46 5.72
C GLN A 317 4.27 -31.62 6.39
N GLN A 318 5.32 -31.34 7.16
CA GLN A 318 6.08 -32.37 7.88
C GLN A 318 5.47 -32.70 9.24
N GLY A 319 4.56 -31.87 9.77
CA GLY A 319 4.05 -31.99 11.13
C GLY A 319 5.15 -31.83 12.20
N ARG A 320 6.25 -31.13 11.89
CA ARG A 320 7.42 -30.97 12.76
C ARG A 320 7.51 -29.57 13.35
N ASN A 321 7.92 -29.50 14.59
CA ASN A 321 8.32 -28.27 15.25
C ASN A 321 9.85 -28.18 15.33
N GLY A 322 10.39 -26.97 15.41
CA GLY A 322 11.81 -26.69 15.57
C GLY A 322 12.02 -25.33 16.21
N THR A 323 13.27 -25.01 16.51
CA THR A 323 13.68 -23.70 17.02
C THR A 323 14.86 -23.19 16.22
N VAL A 324 14.88 -21.89 15.96
CA VAL A 324 16.01 -21.18 15.34
C VAL A 324 16.41 -20.03 16.23
N ARG A 325 17.71 -19.97 16.56
CA ARG A 325 18.32 -18.82 17.23
C ARG A 325 18.88 -17.85 16.18
N THR A 326 18.67 -16.57 16.37
CA THR A 326 19.10 -15.51 15.44
C THR A 326 19.38 -14.21 16.19
N ALA A 327 20.35 -13.42 15.71
CA ALA A 327 20.69 -12.13 16.31
C ALA A 327 19.72 -11.02 15.91
N ALA A 328 19.04 -11.16 14.76
CA ALA A 328 18.10 -10.15 14.28
C ALA A 328 16.90 -10.78 13.55
N VAL A 329 15.76 -10.09 13.59
CA VAL A 329 14.53 -10.48 12.89
C VAL A 329 13.96 -9.33 12.08
N VAL A 330 13.62 -9.59 10.81
CA VAL A 330 12.85 -8.68 9.98
C VAL A 330 11.49 -9.29 9.68
N ALA A 331 10.43 -8.74 10.27
CA ALA A 331 9.05 -9.11 10.01
C ALA A 331 8.56 -8.44 8.72
N ALA A 332 8.70 -9.12 7.58
CA ALA A 332 8.19 -8.69 6.28
C ALA A 332 6.77 -9.25 6.05
N THR A 333 5.91 -9.03 7.04
CA THR A 333 4.60 -9.68 7.17
C THR A 333 3.44 -8.87 6.61
N GLY A 334 3.77 -7.80 5.86
CA GLY A 334 2.84 -6.97 5.11
C GLY A 334 2.15 -5.91 5.96
N TYR A 335 1.05 -5.41 5.42
CA TYR A 335 0.33 -4.26 5.98
C TYR A 335 -1.15 -4.59 6.14
N THR A 336 -1.80 -3.90 7.06
CA THR A 336 -3.25 -3.87 7.24
C THR A 336 -3.77 -2.44 7.10
N GLU A 337 -5.05 -2.31 6.77
CA GLU A 337 -5.70 -1.01 6.69
C GLU A 337 -5.62 -0.26 8.03
N THR A 338 -5.35 1.04 7.98
CA THR A 338 -5.32 1.87 9.19
C THR A 338 -6.71 1.87 9.85
N PRO A 339 -6.84 1.57 11.15
CA PRO A 339 -8.11 1.62 11.84
C PRO A 339 -8.73 3.02 11.81
N THR A 340 -9.91 3.16 11.23
CA THR A 340 -10.62 4.45 11.10
C THR A 340 -11.52 4.76 12.31
N GLY A 341 -11.70 3.80 13.24
CA GLY A 341 -12.58 3.95 14.41
C GLY A 341 -12.28 5.19 15.26
N PRO A 342 -11.03 5.40 15.71
CA PRO A 342 -10.70 6.59 16.50
C PRO A 342 -10.99 7.92 15.77
N LEU A 343 -10.65 8.00 14.48
CA LEU A 343 -10.87 9.19 13.65
C LEU A 343 -12.35 9.51 13.47
N LEU A 344 -13.18 8.48 13.30
CA LEU A 344 -14.63 8.59 13.06
C LEU A 344 -15.47 8.50 14.34
N ALA A 345 -14.85 8.48 15.54
CA ALA A 345 -15.57 8.35 16.80
C ALA A 345 -16.63 9.44 17.01
N GLY A 346 -16.39 10.66 16.51
CA GLY A 346 -17.34 11.77 16.55
C GLY A 346 -18.59 11.60 15.68
N LEU A 347 -18.62 10.61 14.79
CA LEU A 347 -19.80 10.23 14.01
C LEU A 347 -20.59 9.09 14.68
N GLY A 348 -19.98 8.36 15.62
CA GLY A 348 -20.63 7.30 16.40
C GLY A 348 -21.33 6.26 15.54
N ASP A 349 -22.58 5.93 15.92
CA ASP A 349 -23.42 4.92 15.25
C ASP A 349 -23.90 5.36 13.85
N ALA A 350 -23.71 6.63 13.47
CA ALA A 350 -24.04 7.08 12.12
C ALA A 350 -23.16 6.45 11.03
N VAL A 351 -22.03 5.84 11.38
CA VAL A 351 -21.16 5.12 10.45
C VAL A 351 -21.59 3.67 10.33
N HIS A 352 -22.11 3.27 9.18
CA HIS A 352 -22.53 1.89 8.98
C HIS A 352 -21.33 0.96 8.82
N ARG A 353 -21.41 -0.17 9.52
CA ARG A 353 -20.38 -1.23 9.49
C ARG A 353 -21.05 -2.58 9.25
N ASP A 354 -20.32 -3.45 8.58
CA ASP A 354 -20.76 -4.84 8.39
C ASP A 354 -20.55 -5.69 9.67
N ASP A 355 -20.98 -6.95 9.62
CA ASP A 355 -20.86 -7.91 10.73
C ASP A 355 -19.44 -8.15 11.23
N ARG A 356 -18.43 -7.70 10.49
CA ARG A 356 -16.99 -7.77 10.83
C ARG A 356 -16.42 -6.43 11.27
N GLY A 357 -17.27 -5.42 11.43
CA GLY A 357 -16.87 -4.06 11.83
C GLY A 357 -16.20 -3.23 10.73
N ARG A 358 -16.22 -3.69 9.47
CA ARG A 358 -15.66 -2.97 8.32
C ARG A 358 -16.68 -1.94 7.80
N LEU A 359 -16.19 -0.85 7.22
CA LEU A 359 -17.06 0.18 6.63
C LEU A 359 -17.94 -0.41 5.52
N VAL A 360 -19.21 -0.07 5.49
CA VAL A 360 -20.09 -0.36 4.35
C VAL A 360 -19.83 0.69 3.29
N VAL A 361 -19.31 0.27 2.13
CA VAL A 361 -18.84 1.17 1.06
C VAL A 361 -19.62 0.89 -0.23
N GLY A 362 -20.21 1.94 -0.79
CA GLY A 362 -20.90 1.91 -2.08
C GLY A 362 -19.95 1.85 -3.28
N ALA A 363 -20.48 1.60 -4.47
CA ALA A 363 -19.70 1.47 -5.70
C ALA A 363 -18.92 2.75 -6.07
N ASP A 364 -19.37 3.91 -5.60
CA ASP A 364 -18.75 5.22 -5.75
C ASP A 364 -17.72 5.56 -4.66
N HIS A 365 -17.29 4.56 -3.87
CA HIS A 365 -16.40 4.68 -2.70
C HIS A 365 -17.00 5.47 -1.52
N ARG A 366 -18.28 5.79 -1.55
CA ARG A 366 -18.98 6.46 -0.46
C ARG A 366 -19.25 5.47 0.69
N VAL A 367 -18.90 5.89 1.91
CA VAL A 367 -19.25 5.18 3.13
C VAL A 367 -20.74 5.42 3.46
N ALA A 368 -21.46 4.36 3.80
CA ALA A 368 -22.85 4.48 4.23
C ALA A 368 -22.93 5.19 5.59
N LEU A 369 -23.68 6.28 5.64
CA LEU A 369 -23.83 7.16 6.81
C LEU A 369 -25.29 7.55 7.02
N ASP A 370 -25.67 7.78 8.28
CA ASP A 370 -26.98 8.37 8.66
C ASP A 370 -26.94 9.91 8.73
N VAL A 371 -25.86 10.55 8.26
CA VAL A 371 -25.76 12.01 8.09
C VAL A 371 -25.78 12.40 6.62
N PRO A 372 -26.27 13.61 6.26
CA PRO A 372 -26.41 13.99 4.86
C PRO A 372 -25.10 14.18 4.10
N GLY A 373 -23.98 14.46 4.80
CA GLY A 373 -22.69 14.70 4.17
C GLY A 373 -22.04 13.43 3.61
N PRO A 374 -21.44 13.49 2.40
CA PRO A 374 -20.74 12.35 1.82
C PRO A 374 -19.34 12.17 2.44
N LEU A 375 -19.07 10.97 2.93
CA LEU A 375 -17.76 10.49 3.36
C LEU A 375 -17.31 9.42 2.39
N PHE A 376 -16.10 9.54 1.85
CA PHE A 376 -15.50 8.56 0.95
C PHE A 376 -14.27 7.92 1.57
N VAL A 377 -13.90 6.75 1.05
CA VAL A 377 -12.69 6.05 1.50
C VAL A 377 -11.86 5.58 0.31
N GLN A 378 -10.54 5.68 0.43
CA GLN A 378 -9.57 5.18 -0.53
C GLN A 378 -8.55 4.25 0.16
N ASN A 379 -8.33 3.08 -0.42
CA ASN A 379 -7.38 2.06 0.05
C ASN A 379 -7.72 1.45 1.43
N ALA A 380 -8.98 1.47 1.83
CA ALA A 380 -9.50 0.70 2.97
C ALA A 380 -10.82 -0.02 2.61
N GLU A 381 -11.11 -0.17 1.33
CA GLU A 381 -12.33 -0.75 0.78
C GLU A 381 -12.09 -2.07 0.02
N ARG A 382 -10.96 -2.75 0.25
CA ARG A 382 -10.63 -4.00 -0.46
C ARG A 382 -11.70 -5.09 -0.32
N HIS A 383 -12.38 -5.17 0.81
CA HIS A 383 -13.47 -6.12 1.06
C HIS A 383 -14.72 -5.87 0.21
N THR A 384 -14.87 -4.69 -0.38
CA THR A 384 -15.98 -4.32 -1.29
C THR A 384 -15.53 -4.14 -2.73
N HIS A 385 -14.30 -3.67 -2.96
CA HIS A 385 -13.77 -3.31 -4.30
C HIS A 385 -12.70 -4.28 -4.82
N GLY A 386 -12.37 -5.34 -4.06
CA GLY A 386 -11.47 -6.40 -4.52
C GLY A 386 -9.98 -6.07 -4.49
N PRO A 387 -9.18 -6.85 -5.22
CA PRO A 387 -7.71 -6.73 -5.22
C PRO A 387 -7.21 -5.39 -5.76
N GLY A 388 -7.97 -4.71 -6.59
CA GLY A 388 -7.63 -3.41 -7.17
C GLY A 388 -7.68 -2.23 -6.18
N ALA A 389 -8.28 -2.37 -4.99
CA ALA A 389 -8.37 -1.28 -4.02
C ALA A 389 -7.00 -0.69 -3.61
N PRO A 390 -5.92 -1.46 -3.37
CA PRO A 390 -4.60 -0.93 -3.08
C PRO A 390 -3.77 -0.61 -4.34
N ASP A 391 -4.27 -0.86 -5.55
CA ASP A 391 -3.50 -0.71 -6.78
C ASP A 391 -3.39 0.77 -7.21
N LEU A 392 -2.16 1.21 -7.50
CA LEU A 392 -1.89 2.58 -7.97
C LEU A 392 -2.50 2.85 -9.34
N GLY A 393 -2.62 1.83 -10.21
CA GLY A 393 -3.23 1.97 -11.54
C GLY A 393 -4.69 2.38 -11.50
N LEU A 394 -5.41 2.07 -10.41
CA LEU A 394 -6.79 2.52 -10.20
C LEU A 394 -6.88 3.83 -9.41
N GLY A 395 -5.75 4.43 -9.00
CA GLY A 395 -5.74 5.64 -8.19
C GLY A 395 -6.43 6.82 -8.87
N ALA A 396 -6.05 7.13 -10.10
CA ALA A 396 -6.64 8.23 -10.88
C ALA A 396 -8.13 7.97 -11.20
N TRP A 397 -8.50 6.74 -11.58
CA TRP A 397 -9.88 6.36 -11.83
C TRP A 397 -10.77 6.59 -10.61
N ARG A 398 -10.35 6.08 -9.45
CA ARG A 398 -11.06 6.25 -8.19
C ARG A 398 -11.22 7.72 -7.82
N ALA A 399 -10.15 8.50 -7.97
CA ALA A 399 -10.18 9.93 -7.73
C ALA A 399 -11.21 10.62 -8.62
N ALA A 400 -11.31 10.26 -9.90
CA ALA A 400 -12.31 10.78 -10.83
C ALA A 400 -13.74 10.38 -10.42
N VAL A 401 -13.98 9.13 -10.02
CA VAL A 401 -15.29 8.68 -9.51
C VAL A 401 -15.72 9.51 -8.30
N ILE A 402 -14.81 9.70 -7.34
CA ILE A 402 -15.08 10.50 -6.13
C ILE A 402 -15.35 11.97 -6.50
N LEU A 403 -14.56 12.57 -7.38
CA LEU A 403 -14.76 13.97 -7.81
C LEU A 403 -16.08 14.16 -8.53
N ASN A 404 -16.47 13.26 -9.42
CA ASN A 404 -17.77 13.31 -10.09
C ASN A 404 -18.92 13.24 -9.06
N ALA A 405 -18.79 12.39 -8.03
CA ALA A 405 -19.77 12.26 -6.96
C ALA A 405 -19.82 13.51 -6.06
N VAL A 406 -18.66 14.09 -5.70
CA VAL A 406 -18.57 15.33 -4.89
C VAL A 406 -19.17 16.52 -5.64
N CYS A 407 -18.87 16.64 -6.92
CA CYS A 407 -19.35 17.75 -7.74
C CYS A 407 -20.82 17.59 -8.18
N GLY A 408 -21.43 16.40 -8.03
CA GLY A 408 -22.78 16.10 -8.51
C GLY A 408 -22.92 16.19 -10.03
N LYS A 409 -21.82 16.16 -10.76
CA LYS A 409 -21.73 16.22 -12.23
C LYS A 409 -20.45 15.58 -12.70
N THR A 410 -20.42 15.16 -13.97
CA THR A 410 -19.19 14.64 -14.60
C THR A 410 -18.18 15.78 -14.80
N VAL A 411 -17.09 15.78 -14.02
CA VAL A 411 -15.93 16.67 -14.17
C VAL A 411 -14.76 15.95 -14.83
N HIS A 412 -14.73 14.60 -14.74
CA HIS A 412 -13.82 13.74 -15.45
C HIS A 412 -14.63 12.65 -16.16
N GLU A 413 -14.54 12.60 -17.48
CA GLU A 413 -15.16 11.53 -18.26
C GLU A 413 -14.42 10.21 -18.04
N LEU A 414 -15.17 9.13 -17.86
CA LEU A 414 -14.65 7.78 -17.67
C LEU A 414 -15.27 6.86 -18.73
N PRO A 415 -14.48 5.96 -19.36
CA PRO A 415 -15.02 5.04 -20.34
C PRO A 415 -15.93 3.98 -19.68
N ASP A 416 -16.96 3.56 -20.43
CA ASP A 416 -17.93 2.55 -19.97
C ASP A 416 -17.33 1.13 -19.91
N ARG A 417 -16.23 0.89 -20.61
CA ARG A 417 -15.58 -0.41 -20.69
C ARG A 417 -14.06 -0.27 -20.60
N THR A 418 -13.43 -1.09 -19.75
CA THR A 418 -12.01 -1.03 -19.42
C THR A 418 -11.29 -2.37 -19.50
N ALA A 419 -12.02 -3.48 -19.77
CA ALA A 419 -11.50 -4.83 -19.92
C ALA A 419 -11.99 -5.51 -21.19
N PHE A 420 -11.20 -6.44 -21.72
CA PHE A 420 -11.64 -7.35 -22.76
C PHE A 420 -12.44 -8.53 -22.17
N THR A 421 -12.07 -8.94 -20.94
CA THR A 421 -12.74 -10.03 -20.22
C THR A 421 -14.15 -9.59 -19.80
N THR A 422 -15.15 -10.45 -20.06
CA THR A 422 -16.48 -10.34 -19.48
C THR A 422 -16.49 -11.05 -18.12
N PHE A 423 -16.70 -10.30 -17.06
CA PHE A 423 -16.81 -10.84 -15.71
C PHE A 423 -18.27 -11.16 -15.40
N GLY A 424 -18.54 -12.43 -15.04
CA GLY A 424 -19.89 -12.92 -14.82
C GLY A 424 -20.53 -13.52 -16.09
N LEU A 425 -21.83 -13.73 -16.04
CA LEU A 425 -22.64 -14.17 -17.18
C LEU A 425 -23.19 -12.93 -17.88
N GLU A 426 -23.19 -12.96 -19.22
CA GLU A 426 -23.92 -11.95 -20.00
C GLU A 426 -25.41 -12.09 -19.74
N ASP A 427 -26.08 -11.01 -19.40
CA ASP A 427 -27.53 -10.95 -19.40
C ASP A 427 -28.00 -11.00 -20.86
N LYS A 428 -28.71 -12.08 -21.24
CA LYS A 428 -29.24 -12.28 -22.59
C LYS A 428 -30.46 -11.42 -22.84
#